data_9070f6440def9877972ac25d9dbe0642
#
_entry.id   9070f6440def9877972ac25d9dbe0642
#
_cell.length_a   1.000
_cell.length_b   1.000
_cell.length_c   1.000
_cell.angle_alpha   90.00
_cell.angle_beta   90.00
_cell.angle_gamma   90.00
#
_symmetry.space_group_name_H-M   'P 1'
#
loop_
_entity.id
_entity.type
_entity.pdbx_description
1 polymer ?
#
loop_
_entity_poly.entity_id
_entity_poly.type
_entity_poly.pdbx_seq_one_letter_code
_entity_poly.pdbx_strand_id
1 'polypeptide(L)'
;MKRILSLVLACIMLLSVAAVSASAELSYAPGTVLRMATGYNNAKTGLTFDPSIAGEGITLADGKTYNSGDFKPTWVAIMDKLGFAIENKYQGNGAGAEFDYWKEQLDQVDVLSGTAAKLTEAGEAGLIVNIAEYLDDMPNFKAYLDANPIVKLSITGNTDTGAIYFSPYFDGVDDIERMPLMRVDWVVKLLDGEGEFTADACNNTAEPVYTPYMPLAGKIEIETPNLEGTATEIVTKDYDAAGNIVALMNEKGSISGVEAVNMLREYIDKTYNGYYGTERSNLFIGQNAAWDADELVALLRCVVANPQTLNGTDNVQGIFSREDGNNQRRVDMMRLAGHLFGVRGLESRQDYLYVCEDGELHDARQEVATYEAMAKMHTLAEEGLISSAFINSEDVKTQNYLEQDLGFMHYDYNQTQTLYNATVLDNAAGEKYMAVMVPVARWYDGTNEDGVYMRFTESWRSVKTDGWGISKAGVAGNDDKLHAALALIDYAYSEEGTILMSYGPDAFIKTNEDGSYVTFLFNGKEMPEIADATREELWEKASGNYTNYARQ
;
A
#
# COMPACT_ATOMS: atom_id res chain seq x y z
N MET A 1 4.69 -13.95 -43.37
CA MET A 1 4.23 -12.63 -42.92
C MET A 1 4.34 -12.42 -41.41
N LYS A 2 3.91 -13.32 -40.53
CA LYS A 2 4.03 -13.12 -39.06
C LYS A 2 5.47 -13.00 -38.53
N ARG A 3 6.47 -13.66 -39.11
CA ARG A 3 7.90 -13.55 -38.71
C ARG A 3 8.59 -12.26 -39.16
N ILE A 4 8.10 -11.63 -40.22
CA ILE A 4 8.63 -10.35 -40.72
C ILE A 4 8.05 -9.21 -39.88
N LEU A 5 6.80 -9.33 -39.42
CA LEU A 5 6.16 -8.33 -38.54
C LEU A 5 6.81 -8.27 -37.15
N SER A 6 7.22 -9.44 -36.61
CA SER A 6 7.91 -9.49 -35.31
C SER A 6 9.35 -8.94 -35.37
N LEU A 7 10.03 -9.10 -36.53
CA LEU A 7 11.36 -8.50 -36.72
C LEU A 7 11.29 -6.97 -36.90
N VAL A 8 10.27 -6.48 -37.56
CA VAL A 8 10.04 -5.04 -37.75
C VAL A 8 9.65 -4.37 -36.42
N LEU A 9 8.85 -5.04 -35.58
CA LEU A 9 8.53 -4.55 -34.23
C LEU A 9 9.75 -4.54 -33.29
N ALA A 10 10.59 -5.59 -33.36
CA ALA A 10 11.85 -5.64 -32.60
C ALA A 10 12.86 -4.57 -33.07
N CYS A 11 12.93 -4.29 -34.37
CA CYS A 11 13.78 -3.21 -34.90
C CYS A 11 13.22 -1.81 -34.55
N ILE A 12 11.91 -1.65 -34.44
CA ILE A 12 11.31 -0.37 -33.99
C ILE A 12 11.53 -0.16 -32.49
N MET A 13 11.49 -1.21 -31.67
CA MET A 13 11.85 -1.11 -30.23
C MET A 13 13.36 -0.88 -30.02
N LEU A 14 14.23 -1.46 -30.86
CA LEU A 14 15.68 -1.20 -30.81
C LEU A 14 16.08 0.17 -31.38
N LEU A 15 15.28 0.76 -32.27
CA LEU A 15 15.51 2.11 -32.79
C LEU A 15 14.93 3.22 -31.86
N SER A 16 13.99 2.88 -30.97
CA SER A 16 13.53 3.83 -29.94
C SER A 16 14.50 3.98 -28.76
N VAL A 17 15.46 3.06 -28.59
CA VAL A 17 16.54 3.13 -27.60
C VAL A 17 17.76 3.91 -28.13
N ALA A 18 17.83 4.25 -29.41
CA ALA A 18 18.98 4.89 -30.05
C ALA A 18 18.77 6.39 -30.42
N ALA A 19 17.66 7.00 -30.01
CA ALA A 19 17.53 8.45 -30.04
C ALA A 19 17.84 9.01 -28.63
N VAL A 20 19.05 8.76 -28.15
CA VAL A 20 19.66 9.65 -27.17
C VAL A 20 19.90 10.96 -27.91
N SER A 21 18.92 11.85 -27.89
CA SER A 21 19.16 13.26 -28.12
C SER A 21 20.29 13.62 -27.13
N ALA A 22 21.38 14.17 -27.64
CA ALA A 22 22.40 14.78 -26.81
C ALA A 22 21.74 15.96 -26.07
N SER A 23 21.09 15.66 -24.94
CA SER A 23 20.71 16.66 -23.96
C SER A 23 22.02 17.28 -23.46
N ALA A 24 22.04 18.56 -23.23
CA ALA A 24 23.17 19.20 -22.56
C ALA A 24 23.25 18.50 -21.19
N GLU A 25 24.29 17.71 -20.98
CA GLU A 25 24.49 16.94 -19.77
C GLU A 25 24.64 17.94 -18.62
N LEU A 26 23.81 17.80 -17.58
CA LEU A 26 23.93 18.61 -16.35
C LEU A 26 25.35 18.41 -15.81
N SER A 27 26.24 19.38 -16.05
CA SER A 27 27.65 19.30 -15.67
C SER A 27 27.91 20.13 -14.42
N TYR A 28 28.62 19.54 -13.48
CA TYR A 28 29.07 20.20 -12.25
C TYR A 28 30.46 19.70 -11.84
N ALA A 29 31.14 20.48 -11.02
CA ALA A 29 32.48 20.13 -10.56
C ALA A 29 32.43 18.87 -9.66
N PRO A 30 33.33 17.88 -9.87
CA PRO A 30 33.47 16.75 -8.96
C PRO A 30 33.70 17.21 -7.52
N GLY A 31 32.98 16.58 -6.59
CA GLY A 31 33.05 16.93 -5.17
C GLY A 31 32.24 18.17 -4.77
N THR A 32 31.36 18.66 -5.65
CA THR A 32 30.30 19.62 -5.27
C THR A 32 29.54 19.10 -4.05
N VAL A 33 29.30 19.95 -3.05
CA VAL A 33 28.61 19.58 -1.81
C VAL A 33 27.20 20.12 -1.85
N LEU A 34 26.23 19.22 -1.79
CA LEU A 34 24.80 19.54 -1.62
C LEU A 34 24.43 19.48 -0.14
N ARG A 35 23.86 20.56 0.39
CA ARG A 35 23.27 20.63 1.72
C ARG A 35 21.82 20.14 1.63
N MET A 36 21.56 18.95 2.14
CA MET A 36 20.29 18.28 1.97
C MET A 36 19.54 18.12 3.29
N ALA A 37 18.32 18.64 3.35
CA ALA A 37 17.37 18.48 4.46
C ALA A 37 16.19 17.63 3.99
N THR A 38 16.47 16.35 3.68
CA THR A 38 15.49 15.43 3.13
C THR A 38 15.29 14.21 4.04
N GLY A 39 14.05 13.84 4.22
CA GLY A 39 13.60 12.70 5.01
C GLY A 39 12.07 12.65 5.00
N TYR A 40 11.49 11.53 5.45
CA TYR A 40 10.06 11.34 5.29
C TYR A 40 9.24 11.85 6.49
N ASN A 41 9.49 11.33 7.71
CA ASN A 41 8.64 11.66 8.86
C ASN A 41 9.35 11.70 10.23
N ASN A 42 10.57 11.20 10.34
CA ASN A 42 11.34 11.18 11.59
C ASN A 42 12.83 10.99 11.31
N ALA A 43 13.68 11.05 12.33
CA ALA A 43 15.13 10.92 12.20
C ALA A 43 15.58 9.59 11.54
N LYS A 44 14.85 8.48 11.78
CA LYS A 44 15.18 7.17 11.19
C LYS A 44 15.05 7.14 9.67
N THR A 45 14.20 8.01 9.11
CA THR A 45 13.93 8.08 7.67
C THR A 45 14.82 9.06 6.93
N GLY A 46 15.81 9.64 7.60
CA GLY A 46 16.78 10.54 6.99
C GLY A 46 17.90 9.84 6.22
N LEU A 47 18.85 10.64 5.75
CA LEU A 47 19.98 10.20 4.92
C LEU A 47 21.00 9.34 5.69
N THR A 48 21.06 9.52 7.00
CA THR A 48 22.03 8.86 7.89
C THR A 48 21.35 7.93 8.88
N PHE A 49 22.11 7.01 9.43
CA PHE A 49 21.60 6.11 10.46
C PHE A 49 21.30 6.84 11.77
N ASP A 50 20.07 6.62 12.26
CA ASP A 50 19.66 7.04 13.59
C ASP A 50 20.26 6.10 14.67
N PRO A 51 20.58 6.60 15.88
CA PRO A 51 21.09 5.78 16.96
C PRO A 51 20.23 4.59 17.35
N SER A 52 18.92 4.69 17.21
CA SER A 52 17.98 3.60 17.52
C SER A 52 18.03 2.45 16.50
N ILE A 53 18.62 2.68 15.33
CA ILE A 53 18.84 1.65 14.30
C ILE A 53 20.28 1.13 14.38
N ALA A 54 21.27 2.02 14.33
CA ALA A 54 22.68 1.63 14.30
C ALA A 54 23.20 1.11 15.66
N GLY A 55 22.64 1.60 16.78
CA GLY A 55 23.14 1.20 18.11
C GLY A 55 24.64 1.49 18.30
N GLU A 56 25.41 0.47 18.66
CA GLU A 56 26.89 0.51 18.76
C GLU A 56 27.60 0.16 17.44
N GLY A 57 26.82 0.04 16.34
CA GLY A 57 27.26 -0.33 15.01
C GLY A 57 26.39 -1.43 14.42
N ILE A 58 25.99 -1.25 13.17
CA ILE A 58 25.17 -2.21 12.41
C ILE A 58 25.97 -2.72 11.22
N THR A 59 26.18 -4.04 11.12
CA THR A 59 26.77 -4.66 9.94
C THR A 59 25.66 -5.09 9.01
N LEU A 60 25.71 -4.67 7.74
CA LEU A 60 24.68 -4.92 6.76
C LEU A 60 25.10 -5.99 5.72
N ALA A 61 24.18 -6.34 4.82
CA ALA A 61 24.38 -7.36 3.79
C ALA A 61 25.55 -7.07 2.84
N ASP A 62 25.99 -5.81 2.70
CA ASP A 62 27.19 -5.42 1.96
C ASP A 62 28.50 -5.69 2.72
N GLY A 63 28.43 -6.27 3.91
CA GLY A 63 29.57 -6.61 4.76
C GLY A 63 30.21 -5.41 5.47
N LYS A 64 29.65 -4.21 5.35
CA LYS A 64 30.15 -3.00 6.01
C LYS A 64 29.43 -2.75 7.32
N THR A 65 30.17 -2.17 8.29
CA THR A 65 29.61 -1.71 9.57
C THR A 65 29.35 -0.22 9.50
N TYR A 66 28.13 0.17 9.84
CA TYR A 66 27.66 1.56 9.89
C TYR A 66 27.38 1.96 11.33
N ASN A 67 27.73 3.20 11.68
CA ASN A 67 27.48 3.78 12.98
C ASN A 67 26.39 4.84 12.89
N SER A 68 25.92 5.30 14.04
CA SER A 68 25.03 6.44 14.11
C SER A 68 25.68 7.67 13.44
N GLY A 69 24.95 8.30 12.54
CA GLY A 69 25.42 9.46 11.76
C GLY A 69 26.10 9.09 10.43
N ASP A 70 26.49 7.83 10.22
CA ASP A 70 26.99 7.41 8.90
C ASP A 70 25.87 7.44 7.87
N PHE A 71 26.21 7.79 6.61
CA PHE A 71 25.24 7.73 5.51
C PHE A 71 24.79 6.30 5.26
N LYS A 72 23.52 6.15 4.96
CA LYS A 72 22.95 4.87 4.54
C LYS A 72 23.55 4.40 3.22
N PRO A 73 23.67 3.08 2.98
CA PRO A 73 24.32 2.51 1.80
C PRO A 73 23.82 3.09 0.47
N THR A 74 22.52 3.34 0.34
CA THR A 74 21.93 3.96 -0.86
C THR A 74 22.50 5.34 -1.13
N TRP A 75 22.64 6.18 -0.12
CA TRP A 75 23.18 7.53 -0.28
C TRP A 75 24.68 7.52 -0.56
N VAL A 76 25.42 6.58 0.02
CA VAL A 76 26.85 6.38 -0.34
C VAL A 76 26.97 6.02 -1.82
N ALA A 77 26.16 5.08 -2.31
CA ALA A 77 26.17 4.67 -3.71
C ALA A 77 25.76 5.81 -4.67
N ILE A 78 24.77 6.63 -4.29
CA ILE A 78 24.36 7.82 -5.09
C ILE A 78 25.49 8.84 -5.18
N MET A 79 26.15 9.16 -4.05
CA MET A 79 27.29 10.08 -4.02
C MET A 79 28.45 9.57 -4.89
N ASP A 80 28.77 8.29 -4.80
CA ASP A 80 29.83 7.67 -5.61
C ASP A 80 29.48 7.68 -7.10
N LYS A 81 28.21 7.39 -7.44
CA LYS A 81 27.74 7.35 -8.82
C LYS A 81 27.70 8.72 -9.49
N LEU A 82 27.18 9.72 -8.79
CA LEU A 82 26.97 11.05 -9.33
C LEU A 82 28.18 12.00 -9.09
N GLY A 83 29.12 11.62 -8.21
CA GLY A 83 30.35 12.36 -8.01
C GLY A 83 30.21 13.66 -7.22
N PHE A 84 29.13 13.84 -6.47
CA PHE A 84 28.96 14.93 -5.51
C PHE A 84 29.01 14.42 -4.07
N ALA A 85 29.14 15.30 -3.10
CA ALA A 85 29.03 14.96 -1.68
C ALA A 85 27.76 15.55 -1.07
N ILE A 86 27.27 14.94 0.03
CA ILE A 86 26.11 15.44 0.76
C ILE A 86 26.53 15.92 2.15
N GLU A 87 26.07 17.12 2.54
CA GLU A 87 26.03 17.58 3.92
C GLU A 87 24.60 17.38 4.45
N ASN A 88 24.41 16.45 5.39
CA ASN A 88 23.08 16.18 5.97
C ASN A 88 22.63 17.35 6.86
N LYS A 89 21.52 17.97 6.48
CA LYS A 89 20.86 19.07 7.20
C LYS A 89 19.50 18.66 7.80
N TYR A 90 19.07 17.43 7.59
CA TYR A 90 17.76 16.97 8.01
C TYR A 90 17.60 16.99 9.53
N GLN A 91 16.49 17.56 10.01
CA GLN A 91 16.21 17.75 11.44
C GLN A 91 15.36 16.62 12.05
N GLY A 92 14.96 15.64 11.24
CA GLY A 92 14.12 14.53 11.72
C GLY A 92 12.63 14.84 11.80
N ASN A 93 12.17 15.81 11.04
CA ASN A 93 10.77 16.23 11.01
C ASN A 93 10.02 15.60 9.82
N GLY A 94 8.68 15.57 9.88
CA GLY A 94 7.86 15.38 8.68
C GLY A 94 8.03 16.53 7.68
N ALA A 95 7.78 16.26 6.39
CA ALA A 95 8.10 17.19 5.30
C ALA A 95 7.59 18.63 5.52
N GLY A 96 6.35 18.78 6.01
CA GLY A 96 5.80 20.11 6.28
C GLY A 96 6.50 20.87 7.40
N ALA A 97 6.90 20.18 8.46
CA ALA A 97 7.63 20.76 9.59
C ALA A 97 9.11 20.99 9.25
N GLU A 98 9.71 20.13 8.42
CA GLU A 98 11.05 20.32 7.90
C GLU A 98 11.14 21.60 7.05
N PHE A 99 10.16 21.83 6.15
CA PHE A 99 10.06 23.07 5.38
C PHE A 99 9.92 24.28 6.29
N ASP A 100 9.04 24.23 7.30
CA ASP A 100 8.83 25.34 8.24
C ASP A 100 10.09 25.71 9.03
N TYR A 101 10.91 24.72 9.36
CA TYR A 101 12.19 24.95 10.01
C TYR A 101 13.16 25.73 9.10
N TRP A 102 13.21 25.40 7.80
CA TRP A 102 14.18 25.96 6.87
C TRP A 102 13.71 27.23 6.15
N LYS A 103 12.43 27.54 6.10
CA LYS A 103 11.87 28.63 5.28
C LYS A 103 12.46 30.02 5.55
N GLU A 104 12.94 30.29 6.76
CA GLU A 104 13.56 31.59 7.14
C GLU A 104 15.09 31.60 6.90
N GLN A 105 15.68 30.49 6.46
CA GLN A 105 17.11 30.30 6.25
C GLN A 105 17.40 29.41 5.02
N LEU A 106 16.67 29.65 3.95
CA LEU A 106 16.79 28.87 2.70
C LEU A 106 18.15 28.96 2.04
N ASP A 107 18.96 29.96 2.36
CA ASP A 107 20.36 30.11 1.92
C ASP A 107 21.30 29.07 2.54
N GLN A 108 20.88 28.36 3.57
CA GLN A 108 21.65 27.34 4.28
C GLN A 108 21.35 25.89 3.86
N VAL A 109 20.38 25.68 2.97
CA VAL A 109 19.98 24.40 2.45
C VAL A 109 19.82 24.46 0.93
N ASP A 110 20.27 23.43 0.22
CA ASP A 110 20.20 23.38 -1.25
C ASP A 110 18.99 22.57 -1.72
N VAL A 111 18.74 21.41 -1.08
CA VAL A 111 17.57 20.54 -1.34
C VAL A 111 16.86 20.26 -0.02
N LEU A 112 15.54 20.42 0.01
CA LEU A 112 14.75 20.22 1.23
C LEU A 112 13.41 19.54 0.96
N SER A 113 12.95 18.78 1.96
CA SER A 113 11.61 18.24 1.98
C SER A 113 10.57 19.32 2.28
N GLY A 114 9.40 19.19 1.68
CA GLY A 114 8.24 20.04 1.96
C GLY A 114 6.96 19.39 1.49
N THR A 115 5.82 19.86 2.01
CA THR A 115 4.54 19.47 1.40
C THR A 115 4.39 20.15 0.03
N ALA A 116 3.71 19.47 -0.90
CA ALA A 116 3.43 20.01 -2.23
C ALA A 116 2.86 21.44 -2.17
N ALA A 117 1.92 21.70 -1.25
CA ALA A 117 1.32 23.01 -1.07
C ALA A 117 2.35 24.07 -0.67
N LYS A 118 3.23 23.77 0.32
CA LYS A 118 4.27 24.72 0.79
C LYS A 118 5.35 24.97 -0.25
N LEU A 119 5.79 23.92 -0.95
CA LEU A 119 6.79 24.05 -2.01
C LEU A 119 6.24 24.84 -3.19
N THR A 120 4.97 24.62 -3.56
CA THR A 120 4.30 25.39 -4.63
C THR A 120 4.15 26.85 -4.24
N GLU A 121 3.62 27.15 -3.04
CA GLU A 121 3.48 28.52 -2.55
C GLU A 121 4.83 29.26 -2.51
N ALA A 122 5.86 28.61 -1.99
CA ALA A 122 7.21 29.16 -1.96
C ALA A 122 7.81 29.32 -3.37
N GLY A 123 7.50 28.41 -4.28
CA GLY A 123 7.92 28.50 -5.68
C GLY A 123 7.30 29.68 -6.40
N GLU A 124 5.99 29.90 -6.23
CA GLU A 124 5.27 31.06 -6.76
C GLU A 124 5.81 32.38 -6.17
N ALA A 125 6.25 32.35 -4.92
CA ALA A 125 6.96 33.46 -4.28
C ALA A 125 8.42 33.63 -4.75
N GLY A 126 8.92 32.76 -5.64
CA GLY A 126 10.27 32.82 -6.19
C GLY A 126 11.38 32.33 -5.26
N LEU A 127 11.03 31.54 -4.22
CA LEU A 127 11.96 31.00 -3.23
C LEU A 127 12.48 29.59 -3.58
N ILE A 128 11.73 28.84 -4.35
CA ILE A 128 12.05 27.48 -4.83
C ILE A 128 12.29 27.54 -6.34
N VAL A 129 13.21 26.73 -6.84
CA VAL A 129 13.55 26.62 -8.26
C VAL A 129 12.38 26.01 -9.03
N ASN A 130 12.07 26.62 -10.18
CA ASN A 130 11.13 26.03 -11.13
C ASN A 130 11.83 24.94 -11.97
N ILE A 131 11.64 23.68 -11.60
CA ILE A 131 12.27 22.52 -12.25
C ILE A 131 11.83 22.40 -13.72
N ALA A 132 10.62 22.89 -14.06
CA ALA A 132 10.12 22.84 -15.43
C ALA A 132 11.02 23.58 -16.44
N GLU A 133 11.79 24.57 -16.00
CA GLU A 133 12.74 25.30 -16.84
C GLU A 133 13.97 24.47 -17.26
N TYR A 134 14.20 23.32 -16.60
CA TYR A 134 15.37 22.44 -16.79
C TYR A 134 15.00 21.05 -17.33
N LEU A 135 13.73 20.80 -17.65
CA LEU A 135 13.28 19.45 -18.09
C LEU A 135 14.00 18.95 -19.35
N ASP A 136 14.47 19.83 -20.21
CA ASP A 136 15.22 19.43 -21.40
C ASP A 136 16.62 18.88 -21.05
N ASP A 137 17.16 19.24 -19.89
CA ASP A 137 18.41 18.73 -19.33
C ASP A 137 18.19 17.56 -18.35
N MET A 138 16.93 17.14 -18.14
CA MET A 138 16.50 16.07 -17.23
C MET A 138 15.73 14.98 -17.99
N PRO A 139 16.41 14.18 -18.84
CA PRO A 139 15.74 13.27 -19.77
C PRO A 139 14.91 12.19 -19.09
N ASN A 140 15.35 11.66 -17.93
CA ASN A 140 14.63 10.61 -17.22
C ASN A 140 13.36 11.15 -16.56
N PHE A 141 13.46 12.27 -15.84
CA PHE A 141 12.30 12.91 -15.21
C PHE A 141 11.29 13.36 -16.26
N LYS A 142 11.77 13.99 -17.35
CA LYS A 142 10.91 14.40 -18.48
C LYS A 142 10.17 13.21 -19.09
N ALA A 143 10.89 12.13 -19.42
CA ALA A 143 10.30 10.92 -19.99
C ALA A 143 9.24 10.30 -19.06
N TYR A 144 9.51 10.27 -17.76
CA TYR A 144 8.56 9.81 -16.77
C TYR A 144 7.29 10.68 -16.76
N LEU A 145 7.43 12.01 -16.72
CA LEU A 145 6.28 12.93 -16.73
C LEU A 145 5.47 12.86 -18.03
N ASP A 146 6.12 12.67 -19.17
CA ASP A 146 5.45 12.53 -20.46
C ASP A 146 4.68 11.19 -20.58
N ALA A 147 5.20 10.13 -19.95
CA ALA A 147 4.52 8.84 -19.84
C ALA A 147 3.38 8.84 -18.78
N ASN A 148 3.43 9.75 -17.82
CA ASN A 148 2.47 9.83 -16.70
C ASN A 148 1.84 11.23 -16.59
N PRO A 149 0.95 11.61 -17.52
CA PRO A 149 0.40 12.96 -17.60
C PRO A 149 -0.41 13.37 -16.35
N ILE A 150 -1.01 12.42 -15.65
CA ILE A 150 -1.72 12.66 -14.38
C ILE A 150 -0.75 13.08 -13.29
N VAL A 151 0.42 12.44 -13.20
CA VAL A 151 1.49 12.82 -12.27
C VAL A 151 1.97 14.24 -12.60
N LYS A 152 2.26 14.51 -13.88
CA LYS A 152 2.66 15.83 -14.34
C LYS A 152 1.65 16.91 -13.94
N LEU A 153 0.35 16.65 -14.16
CA LEU A 153 -0.72 17.56 -13.75
C LEU A 153 -0.75 17.75 -12.22
N SER A 154 -0.58 16.67 -11.46
CA SER A 154 -0.63 16.71 -9.99
C SER A 154 0.48 17.53 -9.34
N ILE A 155 1.67 17.63 -9.98
CA ILE A 155 2.81 18.40 -9.49
C ILE A 155 2.97 19.76 -10.15
N THR A 156 2.14 20.08 -11.14
CA THR A 156 2.12 21.41 -11.77
C THR A 156 1.47 22.42 -10.83
N GLY A 157 2.26 23.31 -10.28
CA GLY A 157 1.79 24.31 -9.32
C GLY A 157 0.92 25.39 -9.95
N ASN A 158 1.22 25.74 -11.21
CA ASN A 158 0.45 26.71 -11.98
C ASN A 158 0.26 26.19 -13.40
N THR A 159 -0.99 25.89 -13.77
CA THR A 159 -1.35 25.33 -15.09
C THR A 159 -1.12 26.31 -16.25
N ASP A 160 -1.18 27.61 -16.01
CA ASP A 160 -0.96 28.62 -17.05
C ASP A 160 0.52 28.72 -17.45
N THR A 161 1.43 28.47 -16.50
CA THR A 161 2.89 28.54 -16.71
C THR A 161 3.52 27.16 -16.87
N GLY A 162 2.87 26.09 -16.44
CA GLY A 162 3.42 24.74 -16.39
C GLY A 162 4.55 24.58 -15.35
N ALA A 163 4.62 25.47 -14.35
CA ALA A 163 5.68 25.47 -13.35
C ALA A 163 5.64 24.23 -12.43
N ILE A 164 6.80 23.63 -12.19
CA ILE A 164 7.02 22.49 -11.30
C ILE A 164 8.05 22.88 -10.25
N TYR A 165 7.67 22.83 -8.98
CA TYR A 165 8.53 23.31 -7.88
C TYR A 165 9.07 22.19 -7.00
N PHE A 166 8.74 20.92 -7.27
CA PHE A 166 9.23 19.79 -6.49
C PHE A 166 9.23 18.49 -7.29
N SER A 167 10.14 17.59 -6.91
CA SER A 167 10.08 16.17 -7.27
C SER A 167 9.26 15.46 -6.21
N PRO A 168 8.16 14.77 -6.57
CA PRO A 168 7.25 14.18 -5.60
C PRO A 168 7.82 12.91 -4.97
N TYR A 169 7.33 12.55 -3.78
CA TYR A 169 7.40 11.20 -3.27
C TYR A 169 6.29 10.35 -3.90
N PHE A 170 6.53 9.05 -3.98
CA PHE A 170 5.57 8.06 -4.42
C PHE A 170 5.19 7.12 -3.28
N ASP A 171 3.94 6.68 -3.26
CA ASP A 171 3.47 5.62 -2.36
C ASP A 171 3.68 4.22 -2.93
N GLY A 172 4.10 4.12 -4.15
CA GLY A 172 4.16 2.95 -4.99
C GLY A 172 3.32 3.18 -6.24
N VAL A 173 3.67 2.51 -7.33
CA VAL A 173 2.90 2.56 -8.58
C VAL A 173 2.08 1.29 -8.62
N ASP A 174 0.78 1.42 -8.78
CA ASP A 174 -0.18 0.31 -8.78
C ASP A 174 -0.19 -0.48 -7.44
N ASP A 175 0.22 0.14 -6.34
CA ASP A 175 0.25 -0.52 -5.04
C ASP A 175 -1.02 -0.21 -4.24
N ILE A 176 -1.55 -1.23 -3.59
CA ILE A 176 -2.64 -1.09 -2.64
C ILE A 176 -2.02 -0.79 -1.29
N GLU A 177 -2.06 0.46 -0.87
CA GLU A 177 -1.41 0.90 0.36
C GLU A 177 -2.08 0.29 1.60
N ARG A 178 -3.42 0.20 1.58
CA ARG A 178 -4.20 -0.31 2.70
C ARG A 178 -5.06 -1.48 2.28
N MET A 179 -5.06 -2.49 3.11
CA MET A 179 -5.73 -3.77 2.88
C MET A 179 -6.33 -4.30 4.18
N PRO A 180 -7.26 -5.23 4.11
CA PRO A 180 -7.60 -6.04 5.27
C PRO A 180 -6.35 -6.82 5.73
N LEU A 181 -6.00 -6.67 7.00
CA LEU A 181 -5.00 -7.50 7.68
C LEU A 181 -5.77 -8.55 8.49
N MET A 182 -5.61 -9.81 8.14
CA MET A 182 -6.46 -10.91 8.64
C MET A 182 -5.62 -11.99 9.31
N ARG A 183 -6.13 -12.61 10.37
CA ARG A 183 -5.58 -13.82 11.00
C ARG A 183 -5.76 -15.02 10.10
N VAL A 184 -4.81 -15.23 9.20
CA VAL A 184 -4.87 -16.32 8.22
C VAL A 184 -4.80 -17.70 8.86
N ASP A 185 -4.08 -17.84 9.98
CA ASP A 185 -4.04 -19.07 10.76
C ASP A 185 -5.43 -19.48 11.29
N TRP A 186 -6.27 -18.51 11.66
CA TRP A 186 -7.66 -18.78 12.04
C TRP A 186 -8.53 -19.17 10.85
N VAL A 187 -8.33 -18.54 9.70
CA VAL A 187 -9.04 -18.89 8.46
C VAL A 187 -8.73 -20.33 8.06
N VAL A 188 -7.44 -20.71 8.04
CA VAL A 188 -7.00 -22.08 7.74
C VAL A 188 -7.59 -23.06 8.75
N LYS A 189 -7.54 -22.74 10.04
CA LYS A 189 -8.09 -23.60 11.09
C LYS A 189 -9.59 -23.83 10.93
N LEU A 190 -10.36 -22.78 10.59
CA LEU A 190 -11.80 -22.87 10.39
C LEU A 190 -12.17 -23.60 9.10
N LEU A 191 -11.48 -23.36 7.99
CA LEU A 191 -11.92 -23.82 6.68
C LEU A 191 -11.27 -25.13 6.24
N ASP A 192 -10.01 -25.38 6.60
CA ASP A 192 -9.24 -26.53 6.15
C ASP A 192 -8.81 -27.45 7.29
N GLY A 193 -8.99 -27.04 8.54
CA GLY A 193 -8.59 -27.83 9.70
C GLY A 193 -9.20 -29.22 9.68
N GLU A 194 -8.33 -30.24 9.76
CA GLU A 194 -8.73 -31.61 10.04
C GLU A 194 -8.96 -31.74 11.55
N GLY A 195 -10.14 -32.06 11.93
CA GLY A 195 -10.46 -32.31 13.31
C GLY A 195 -11.87 -31.85 13.67
N GLU A 196 -12.41 -32.52 14.64
CA GLU A 196 -13.64 -32.10 15.28
C GLU A 196 -13.35 -30.72 15.91
N PHE A 197 -14.02 -29.69 15.41
CA PHE A 197 -14.29 -28.56 16.26
C PHE A 197 -14.88 -29.17 17.52
N THR A 198 -14.09 -29.23 18.58
CA THR A 198 -14.64 -29.50 19.90
C THR A 198 -15.77 -28.51 20.06
N ALA A 199 -16.93 -29.00 20.46
CA ALA A 199 -18.12 -28.19 20.63
C ALA A 199 -17.75 -26.99 21.52
N ASP A 200 -17.30 -25.92 20.88
CA ASP A 200 -17.11 -24.66 21.55
C ASP A 200 -18.46 -24.27 22.14
N ALA A 201 -18.43 -23.64 23.29
CA ALA A 201 -19.62 -23.05 23.87
C ALA A 201 -20.26 -22.19 22.78
N CYS A 202 -21.28 -22.74 22.13
CA CYS A 202 -21.84 -22.18 20.92
C CYS A 202 -22.43 -20.82 21.25
N ASN A 203 -21.71 -19.77 20.90
CA ASN A 203 -22.33 -18.49 20.70
C ASN A 203 -23.14 -18.63 19.42
N ASN A 204 -24.45 -18.56 19.57
CA ASN A 204 -25.31 -18.50 18.41
C ASN A 204 -24.89 -17.32 17.56
N THR A 205 -24.79 -17.50 16.26
CA THR A 205 -24.62 -16.41 15.30
C THR A 205 -25.92 -15.58 15.20
N ALA A 206 -26.68 -15.55 16.24
CA ALA A 206 -27.77 -14.70 16.61
C ALA A 206 -28.81 -14.35 15.53
N GLU A 207 -29.71 -13.44 15.86
CA GLU A 207 -30.77 -13.02 14.95
C GLU A 207 -30.18 -12.40 13.68
N PRO A 208 -30.69 -12.80 12.49
CA PRO A 208 -30.19 -12.32 11.23
C PRO A 208 -30.63 -10.88 10.98
N VAL A 209 -29.78 -9.94 11.36
CA VAL A 209 -30.03 -8.50 11.15
C VAL A 209 -29.48 -8.02 9.82
N TYR A 210 -28.40 -8.67 9.34
CA TYR A 210 -27.74 -8.26 8.10
C TYR A 210 -28.51 -8.76 6.87
N THR A 211 -28.93 -7.84 6.01
CA THR A 211 -29.52 -8.16 4.71
C THR A 211 -28.41 -8.40 3.70
N PRO A 212 -28.43 -9.53 2.95
CA PRO A 212 -27.44 -9.82 1.92
C PRO A 212 -27.24 -8.67 0.96
N TYR A 213 -25.97 -8.40 0.61
CA TYR A 213 -25.54 -7.38 -0.32
C TYR A 213 -25.27 -7.93 -1.73
N MET A 214 -24.76 -9.16 -1.77
CA MET A 214 -24.53 -9.89 -3.01
C MET A 214 -25.83 -10.53 -3.51
N PRO A 215 -25.85 -11.02 -4.77
CA PRO A 215 -27.05 -11.66 -5.32
C PRO A 215 -27.54 -12.86 -4.51
N LEU A 216 -28.85 -13.04 -4.47
CA LEU A 216 -29.46 -14.23 -3.85
C LEU A 216 -29.47 -15.44 -4.80
N ALA A 217 -29.43 -15.21 -6.11
CA ALA A 217 -29.45 -16.20 -7.18
C ALA A 217 -28.76 -15.64 -8.42
N GLY A 218 -28.52 -16.49 -9.42
CA GLY A 218 -27.84 -16.14 -10.65
C GLY A 218 -26.35 -16.40 -10.59
N LYS A 219 -25.62 -15.84 -11.53
CA LYS A 219 -24.17 -15.98 -11.65
C LYS A 219 -23.53 -14.63 -11.82
N ILE A 220 -22.35 -14.48 -11.25
CA ILE A 220 -21.48 -13.34 -11.53
C ILE A 220 -20.13 -13.85 -12.02
N GLU A 221 -19.49 -13.06 -12.88
CA GLU A 221 -18.15 -13.33 -13.37
C GLU A 221 -17.20 -12.27 -12.77
N ILE A 222 -16.08 -12.76 -12.24
CA ILE A 222 -15.08 -11.94 -11.58
C ILE A 222 -13.76 -12.17 -12.29
N GLU A 223 -13.21 -11.12 -12.83
CA GLU A 223 -11.84 -11.13 -13.33
C GLU A 223 -10.88 -11.07 -12.14
N THR A 224 -10.01 -12.06 -12.02
CA THR A 224 -9.05 -12.16 -10.92
C THR A 224 -7.76 -12.81 -11.42
N PRO A 225 -6.60 -12.53 -10.81
CA PRO A 225 -5.42 -13.35 -11.04
C PRO A 225 -5.71 -14.81 -10.69
N ASN A 226 -5.08 -15.76 -11.36
CA ASN A 226 -5.14 -17.16 -10.97
C ASN A 226 -4.40 -17.38 -9.63
N LEU A 227 -4.61 -18.52 -8.98
CA LEU A 227 -3.98 -18.83 -7.67
C LEU A 227 -2.45 -18.78 -7.70
N GLU A 228 -1.84 -18.95 -8.87
CA GLU A 228 -0.39 -18.89 -9.07
C GLU A 228 0.12 -17.46 -9.35
N GLY A 229 -0.77 -16.48 -9.55
CA GLY A 229 -0.41 -15.10 -9.88
C GLY A 229 0.21 -14.92 -11.26
N THR A 230 0.10 -15.91 -12.13
CA THR A 230 0.79 -15.94 -13.45
C THR A 230 -0.08 -15.47 -14.62
N ALA A 231 -1.38 -15.44 -14.44
CA ALA A 231 -2.36 -15.03 -15.45
C ALA A 231 -3.63 -14.50 -14.80
N THR A 232 -4.40 -13.74 -15.58
CA THR A 232 -5.75 -13.35 -15.22
C THR A 232 -6.74 -14.40 -15.72
N GLU A 233 -7.71 -14.76 -14.91
CA GLU A 233 -8.79 -15.68 -15.25
C GLU A 233 -10.15 -15.14 -14.79
N ILE A 234 -11.22 -15.73 -15.33
CA ILE A 234 -12.60 -15.39 -14.94
C ILE A 234 -13.11 -16.49 -14.01
N VAL A 235 -13.42 -16.11 -12.79
CA VAL A 235 -14.07 -16.96 -11.80
C VAL A 235 -15.57 -16.72 -11.86
N THR A 236 -16.32 -17.78 -12.13
CA THR A 236 -17.79 -17.73 -12.09
C THR A 236 -18.26 -18.14 -10.72
N LYS A 237 -18.94 -17.23 -10.02
CA LYS A 237 -19.66 -17.51 -8.78
C LYS A 237 -21.08 -17.90 -9.12
N ASP A 238 -21.48 -19.10 -8.74
CA ASP A 238 -22.79 -19.67 -9.07
C ASP A 238 -23.73 -19.70 -7.85
N TYR A 239 -24.47 -18.59 -7.67
CA TYR A 239 -25.48 -18.52 -6.61
C TYR A 239 -26.71 -19.39 -6.88
N ASP A 240 -26.96 -19.82 -8.15
CA ASP A 240 -28.01 -20.79 -8.43
C ASP A 240 -27.70 -22.17 -7.88
N ALA A 241 -26.39 -22.51 -7.78
CA ALA A 241 -25.94 -23.80 -7.25
C ALA A 241 -25.97 -23.88 -5.72
N ALA A 242 -25.72 -22.75 -5.04
CA ALA A 242 -25.52 -22.72 -3.59
C ALA A 242 -26.48 -21.79 -2.84
N GLY A 243 -27.04 -20.77 -3.49
CA GLY A 243 -27.69 -19.63 -2.84
C GLY A 243 -26.68 -18.61 -2.32
N ASN A 244 -27.15 -17.63 -1.56
CA ASN A 244 -26.31 -16.65 -0.86
C ASN A 244 -26.05 -17.13 0.57
N ILE A 245 -24.79 -17.17 0.99
CA ILE A 245 -24.39 -17.73 2.29
C ILE A 245 -25.05 -17.01 3.48
N VAL A 246 -25.14 -15.69 3.43
CA VAL A 246 -25.78 -14.91 4.51
C VAL A 246 -27.28 -15.20 4.56
N ALA A 247 -27.95 -15.26 3.40
CA ALA A 247 -29.36 -15.61 3.35
C ALA A 247 -29.61 -17.01 3.91
N LEU A 248 -28.76 -17.98 3.56
CA LEU A 248 -28.86 -19.36 4.08
C LEU A 248 -28.67 -19.41 5.60
N MET A 249 -27.70 -18.68 6.15
CA MET A 249 -27.52 -18.57 7.60
C MET A 249 -28.72 -17.89 8.27
N ASN A 250 -29.26 -16.84 7.65
CA ASN A 250 -30.41 -16.10 8.14
C ASN A 250 -31.68 -16.99 8.19
N GLU A 251 -31.89 -17.84 7.20
CA GLU A 251 -33.01 -18.79 7.17
C GLU A 251 -32.95 -19.81 8.32
N LYS A 252 -31.75 -20.15 8.78
CA LYS A 252 -31.58 -21.07 9.93
C LYS A 252 -31.91 -20.39 11.26
N GLY A 253 -31.81 -19.08 11.31
CA GLY A 253 -31.90 -18.33 12.56
C GLY A 253 -30.65 -18.52 13.41
N SER A 254 -30.83 -18.87 14.68
CA SER A 254 -29.71 -19.12 15.59
C SER A 254 -29.05 -20.47 15.28
N ILE A 255 -27.73 -20.44 14.98
CA ILE A 255 -26.93 -21.64 14.66
C ILE A 255 -25.69 -21.70 15.56
N SER A 256 -25.15 -22.88 15.76
CA SER A 256 -23.89 -23.06 16.49
C SER A 256 -22.68 -22.61 15.66
N GLY A 257 -21.57 -22.31 16.32
CA GLY A 257 -20.33 -21.96 15.63
C GLY A 257 -19.85 -23.07 14.69
N VAL A 258 -19.98 -24.33 15.08
CA VAL A 258 -19.67 -25.49 14.22
C VAL A 258 -20.59 -25.56 13.00
N GLU A 259 -21.87 -25.31 13.19
CA GLU A 259 -22.84 -25.31 12.08
C GLU A 259 -22.55 -24.17 11.09
N ALA A 260 -22.21 -22.98 11.60
CA ALA A 260 -21.81 -21.84 10.76
C ALA A 260 -20.59 -22.18 9.88
N VAL A 261 -19.57 -22.80 10.46
CA VAL A 261 -18.37 -23.23 9.73
C VAL A 261 -18.71 -24.28 8.67
N ASN A 262 -19.51 -25.26 9.01
CA ASN A 262 -19.92 -26.30 8.06
C ASN A 262 -20.75 -25.72 6.90
N MET A 263 -21.64 -24.76 7.19
CA MET A 263 -22.40 -24.07 6.14
C MET A 263 -21.49 -23.29 5.20
N LEU A 264 -20.51 -22.56 5.74
CA LEU A 264 -19.58 -21.81 4.92
C LEU A 264 -18.69 -22.74 4.05
N ARG A 265 -18.20 -23.84 4.61
CA ARG A 265 -17.43 -24.86 3.86
C ARG A 265 -18.26 -25.46 2.71
N GLU A 266 -19.48 -25.89 3.00
CA GLU A 266 -20.38 -26.46 1.99
C GLU A 266 -20.74 -25.45 0.90
N TYR A 267 -20.95 -24.19 1.28
CA TYR A 267 -21.19 -23.10 0.35
C TYR A 267 -20.01 -22.89 -0.59
N ILE A 268 -18.78 -22.79 -0.06
CA ILE A 268 -17.57 -22.62 -0.85
C ILE A 268 -17.41 -23.77 -1.85
N ASP A 269 -17.58 -25.02 -1.41
CA ASP A 269 -17.47 -26.20 -2.26
C ASP A 269 -18.45 -26.18 -3.44
N LYS A 270 -19.66 -25.66 -3.24
CA LYS A 270 -20.69 -25.57 -4.28
C LYS A 270 -20.54 -24.38 -5.21
N THR A 271 -20.20 -23.23 -4.65
CA THR A 271 -20.18 -21.94 -5.37
C THR A 271 -18.98 -21.83 -6.30
N TYR A 272 -17.82 -22.32 -5.87
CA TYR A 272 -16.55 -22.12 -6.58
C TYR A 272 -16.06 -23.34 -7.37
N ASN A 273 -16.72 -24.47 -7.26
CA ASN A 273 -16.41 -25.69 -8.01
C ASN A 273 -14.91 -26.05 -8.03
N GLY A 274 -14.23 -25.88 -6.88
CA GLY A 274 -12.82 -26.24 -6.73
C GLY A 274 -11.80 -25.20 -7.23
N TYR A 275 -12.23 -23.99 -7.55
CA TYR A 275 -11.33 -22.89 -7.94
C TYR A 275 -10.17 -22.68 -6.95
N TYR A 276 -10.43 -22.78 -5.67
CA TYR A 276 -9.46 -22.63 -4.59
C TYR A 276 -8.48 -23.82 -4.43
N GLY A 277 -8.52 -24.81 -5.31
CA GLY A 277 -7.69 -26.02 -5.23
C GLY A 277 -8.14 -26.97 -4.12
N THR A 278 -7.24 -27.40 -3.26
CA THR A 278 -7.51 -28.34 -2.15
C THR A 278 -7.82 -27.65 -0.82
N GLU A 279 -7.54 -26.36 -0.70
CA GLU A 279 -7.65 -25.59 0.54
C GLU A 279 -8.67 -24.47 0.38
N ARG A 280 -9.78 -24.53 1.11
CA ARG A 280 -10.86 -23.53 1.05
C ARG A 280 -10.40 -22.15 1.52
N SER A 281 -9.40 -22.12 2.40
CA SER A 281 -8.80 -20.86 2.88
C SER A 281 -8.20 -20.02 1.77
N ASN A 282 -7.78 -20.63 0.65
CA ASN A 282 -7.28 -19.91 -0.53
C ASN A 282 -8.31 -18.95 -1.12
N LEU A 283 -9.59 -19.12 -0.82
CA LEU A 283 -10.62 -18.16 -1.18
C LEU A 283 -10.42 -16.80 -0.52
N PHE A 284 -9.84 -16.76 0.67
CA PHE A 284 -9.69 -15.55 1.49
C PHE A 284 -8.24 -15.05 1.58
N ILE A 285 -7.26 -15.97 1.43
CA ILE A 285 -5.85 -15.71 1.70
C ILE A 285 -5.11 -15.45 0.39
N GLY A 286 -4.19 -14.46 0.43
CA GLY A 286 -3.32 -14.15 -0.69
C GLY A 286 -3.89 -13.11 -1.65
N GLN A 287 -3.10 -12.78 -2.66
CA GLN A 287 -3.42 -11.72 -3.62
C GLN A 287 -4.58 -12.09 -4.55
N ASN A 288 -4.87 -13.37 -4.69
CA ASN A 288 -5.82 -13.92 -5.65
C ASN A 288 -7.14 -14.35 -5.02
N ALA A 289 -7.31 -14.07 -3.74
CA ALA A 289 -8.53 -14.39 -3.02
C ALA A 289 -9.77 -13.81 -3.74
N ALA A 290 -10.77 -14.64 -3.98
CA ALA A 290 -11.96 -14.30 -4.76
C ALA A 290 -13.23 -14.11 -3.91
N TRP A 291 -13.08 -13.93 -2.61
CA TRP A 291 -14.17 -13.73 -1.66
C TRP A 291 -14.96 -12.45 -1.90
N ASP A 292 -16.20 -12.42 -1.42
CA ASP A 292 -17.08 -11.26 -1.51
C ASP A 292 -17.50 -10.72 -0.13
N ALA A 293 -18.27 -9.62 -0.14
CA ALA A 293 -18.70 -8.95 1.08
C ALA A 293 -19.57 -9.84 1.98
N ASP A 294 -20.47 -10.64 1.40
CA ASP A 294 -21.35 -11.54 2.18
C ASP A 294 -20.57 -12.75 2.74
N GLU A 295 -19.58 -13.23 2.01
CA GLU A 295 -18.66 -14.28 2.51
C GLU A 295 -17.82 -13.79 3.67
N LEU A 296 -17.42 -12.50 3.68
CA LEU A 296 -16.78 -11.92 4.86
C LEU A 296 -17.72 -11.94 6.06
N VAL A 297 -18.97 -11.55 5.88
CA VAL A 297 -19.95 -11.60 6.98
C VAL A 297 -20.09 -13.00 7.53
N ALA A 298 -20.19 -14.01 6.64
CA ALA A 298 -20.26 -15.41 7.05
C ALA A 298 -18.98 -15.86 7.80
N LEU A 299 -17.80 -15.46 7.31
CA LEU A 299 -16.53 -15.76 7.98
C LEU A 299 -16.44 -15.08 9.35
N LEU A 300 -16.83 -13.81 9.45
CA LEU A 300 -16.87 -13.09 10.74
C LEU A 300 -17.79 -13.79 11.74
N ARG A 301 -18.97 -14.26 11.31
CA ARG A 301 -19.87 -15.06 12.13
C ARG A 301 -19.20 -16.36 12.61
N CYS A 302 -18.49 -17.05 11.71
CA CYS A 302 -17.72 -18.24 12.08
C CYS A 302 -16.64 -17.93 13.12
N VAL A 303 -15.92 -16.83 12.96
CA VAL A 303 -14.85 -16.39 13.89
C VAL A 303 -15.42 -16.07 15.26
N VAL A 304 -16.41 -15.17 15.32
CA VAL A 304 -16.99 -14.70 16.60
C VAL A 304 -17.69 -15.83 17.35
N ALA A 305 -18.23 -16.82 16.66
CA ALA A 305 -18.90 -17.97 17.26
C ALA A 305 -17.95 -19.09 17.72
N ASN A 306 -16.64 -19.03 17.44
CA ASN A 306 -15.68 -20.09 17.75
C ASN A 306 -14.44 -19.61 18.54
N PRO A 307 -14.57 -18.78 19.60
CA PRO A 307 -13.42 -18.26 20.31
C PRO A 307 -12.58 -19.35 20.98
N GLN A 308 -13.20 -20.36 21.59
CA GLN A 308 -12.50 -21.47 22.24
C GLN A 308 -11.60 -22.25 21.27
N THR A 309 -12.10 -22.50 20.05
CA THR A 309 -11.33 -23.17 19.01
C THR A 309 -10.16 -22.29 18.54
N LEU A 310 -10.36 -20.99 18.42
CA LEU A 310 -9.38 -20.07 17.81
C LEU A 310 -8.25 -19.70 18.77
N ASN A 311 -8.60 -19.20 19.94
CA ASN A 311 -7.61 -18.68 20.91
C ASN A 311 -7.73 -19.27 22.32
N GLY A 312 -8.67 -20.18 22.57
CA GLY A 312 -8.89 -20.79 23.89
C GLY A 312 -9.52 -19.86 24.92
N THR A 313 -10.16 -18.78 24.49
CA THR A 313 -10.86 -17.83 25.37
C THR A 313 -12.37 -17.80 25.06
N ASP A 314 -13.13 -17.01 25.81
CA ASP A 314 -14.56 -16.82 25.56
C ASP A 314 -14.87 -15.65 24.62
N ASN A 315 -13.83 -15.00 24.10
CA ASN A 315 -14.00 -13.76 23.34
C ASN A 315 -12.99 -13.65 22.18
N VAL A 316 -13.49 -13.26 21.03
CA VAL A 316 -12.73 -12.76 19.88
C VAL A 316 -13.46 -11.56 19.28
N GLN A 317 -12.72 -10.67 18.68
CA GLN A 317 -13.26 -9.52 17.96
C GLN A 317 -13.15 -9.79 16.46
N GLY A 318 -14.24 -9.69 15.73
CA GLY A 318 -14.25 -9.87 14.28
C GLY A 318 -13.41 -8.77 13.61
N ILE A 319 -13.97 -7.59 13.46
CA ILE A 319 -13.23 -6.41 12.99
C ILE A 319 -12.91 -5.54 14.19
N PHE A 320 -11.63 -5.27 14.45
CA PHE A 320 -11.18 -4.45 15.58
C PHE A 320 -10.60 -3.12 15.11
N SER A 321 -10.57 -2.13 16.00
CA SER A 321 -10.13 -0.78 15.69
C SER A 321 -8.62 -0.60 15.81
N ARG A 322 -8.09 0.32 15.04
CA ARG A 322 -6.75 0.89 15.21
C ARG A 322 -6.69 1.75 16.48
N GLU A 323 -5.49 2.25 16.80
CA GLU A 323 -5.18 3.05 18.00
C GLU A 323 -6.25 4.04 18.44
N ASP A 324 -6.32 4.25 19.76
CA ASP A 324 -7.20 5.21 20.38
C ASP A 324 -6.80 6.68 20.11
N GLY A 325 -7.74 7.56 20.26
CA GLY A 325 -7.49 9.01 20.40
C GLY A 325 -7.44 9.85 19.14
N ASN A 326 -7.49 9.29 17.95
CA ASN A 326 -7.51 10.07 16.71
C ASN A 326 -8.72 9.75 15.81
N ASN A 327 -8.96 10.58 14.81
CA ASN A 327 -10.01 10.35 13.82
C ASN A 327 -9.70 9.17 12.87
N GLN A 328 -8.50 8.58 12.93
CA GLN A 328 -8.05 7.56 12.01
C GLN A 328 -8.97 6.32 12.04
N ARG A 329 -9.45 5.93 13.21
CA ARG A 329 -10.42 4.81 13.33
C ARG A 329 -11.68 5.01 12.49
N ARG A 330 -12.23 6.22 12.51
CA ARG A 330 -13.44 6.56 11.73
C ARG A 330 -13.15 6.55 10.25
N VAL A 331 -11.99 7.05 9.87
CA VAL A 331 -11.51 7.06 8.50
C VAL A 331 -11.33 5.64 7.97
N ASP A 332 -10.68 4.77 8.73
CA ASP A 332 -10.47 3.37 8.35
C ASP A 332 -11.81 2.61 8.24
N MET A 333 -12.79 2.93 9.11
CA MET A 333 -14.17 2.41 8.97
C MET A 333 -14.82 2.85 7.67
N MET A 334 -14.67 4.11 7.27
CA MET A 334 -15.26 4.61 6.02
C MET A 334 -14.60 3.97 4.80
N ARG A 335 -13.28 3.75 4.83
CA ARG A 335 -12.57 3.00 3.79
C ARG A 335 -13.03 1.55 3.72
N LEU A 336 -13.14 0.89 4.87
CA LEU A 336 -13.64 -0.48 4.94
C LEU A 336 -15.05 -0.59 4.34
N ALA A 337 -15.94 0.36 4.64
CA ALA A 337 -17.25 0.43 4.03
C ALA A 337 -17.18 0.55 2.50
N GLY A 338 -16.24 1.36 1.98
CA GLY A 338 -15.98 1.47 0.55
C GLY A 338 -15.59 0.14 -0.08
N HIS A 339 -14.64 -0.56 0.52
CA HIS A 339 -14.17 -1.86 0.00
C HIS A 339 -15.21 -2.98 0.12
N LEU A 340 -16.00 -2.98 1.20
CA LEU A 340 -17.03 -4.00 1.39
C LEU A 340 -18.25 -3.81 0.51
N PHE A 341 -18.61 -2.57 0.22
CA PHE A 341 -19.90 -2.25 -0.41
C PHE A 341 -19.76 -1.43 -1.70
N GLY A 342 -18.55 -1.32 -2.24
CA GLY A 342 -18.31 -0.70 -3.55
C GLY A 342 -18.66 0.79 -3.61
N VAL A 343 -18.53 1.52 -2.52
CA VAL A 343 -18.78 2.96 -2.48
C VAL A 343 -17.50 3.75 -2.28
N ARG A 344 -17.50 5.01 -2.67
CA ARG A 344 -16.35 5.89 -2.48
C ARG A 344 -16.10 6.16 -1.00
N GLY A 345 -14.82 6.23 -0.61
CA GLY A 345 -14.39 6.69 0.69
C GLY A 345 -14.82 8.13 0.96
N LEU A 346 -14.99 8.49 2.22
CA LEU A 346 -15.45 9.82 2.63
C LEU A 346 -14.39 10.62 3.37
N GLU A 347 -13.13 10.23 3.28
CA GLU A 347 -12.02 10.84 4.02
C GLU A 347 -11.63 12.21 3.47
N SER A 348 -11.45 12.31 2.17
CA SER A 348 -10.99 13.53 1.52
C SER A 348 -11.81 13.88 0.28
N ARG A 349 -11.60 15.08 -0.25
CA ARG A 349 -12.30 15.50 -1.49
C ARG A 349 -11.96 14.60 -2.66
N GLN A 350 -10.74 14.07 -2.71
CA GLN A 350 -10.32 13.16 -3.77
C GLN A 350 -11.06 11.82 -3.71
N ASP A 351 -11.52 11.43 -2.52
CA ASP A 351 -12.24 10.17 -2.33
C ASP A 351 -13.71 10.33 -2.70
N TYR A 352 -14.40 11.35 -2.21
CA TYR A 352 -15.84 11.48 -2.39
C TYR A 352 -16.29 12.31 -3.61
N LEU A 353 -15.42 13.15 -4.18
CA LEU A 353 -15.71 13.84 -5.45
C LEU A 353 -15.04 13.08 -6.59
N TYR A 354 -15.81 12.65 -7.57
CA TYR A 354 -15.32 11.85 -8.68
C TYR A 354 -16.10 12.11 -9.97
N VAL A 355 -15.52 11.73 -11.09
CA VAL A 355 -16.13 11.82 -12.42
C VAL A 355 -16.30 10.41 -12.96
N CYS A 356 -17.50 10.09 -13.42
CA CYS A 356 -17.81 8.81 -14.05
C CYS A 356 -17.72 8.88 -15.59
N GLU A 357 -18.11 7.80 -16.26
CA GLU A 357 -18.14 7.70 -17.72
C GLU A 357 -19.09 8.70 -18.38
N ASP A 358 -20.11 9.20 -17.64
CA ASP A 358 -21.00 10.27 -18.08
C ASP A 358 -20.31 11.63 -18.21
N GLY A 359 -19.10 11.79 -17.63
CA GLY A 359 -18.33 13.02 -17.61
C GLY A 359 -18.84 14.05 -16.60
N GLU A 360 -19.79 13.70 -15.72
CA GLU A 360 -20.34 14.57 -14.70
C GLU A 360 -19.58 14.39 -13.36
N LEU A 361 -19.59 15.45 -12.55
CA LEU A 361 -19.00 15.44 -11.21
C LEU A 361 -20.03 14.91 -10.20
N HIS A 362 -19.66 13.84 -9.54
CA HIS A 362 -20.45 13.18 -8.50
C HIS A 362 -19.90 13.49 -7.10
N ASP A 363 -20.77 13.43 -6.10
CA ASP A 363 -20.44 13.56 -4.68
C ASP A 363 -21.02 12.37 -3.90
N ALA A 364 -20.16 11.40 -3.57
CA ALA A 364 -20.55 10.18 -2.87
C ALA A 364 -21.32 10.42 -1.57
N ARG A 365 -21.15 11.57 -0.92
CA ARG A 365 -21.87 11.92 0.33
C ARG A 365 -23.36 12.14 0.11
N GLN A 366 -23.79 12.32 -1.13
CA GLN A 366 -25.19 12.55 -1.51
C GLN A 366 -25.85 11.31 -2.13
N GLU A 367 -25.09 10.21 -2.27
CA GLU A 367 -25.55 9.00 -2.93
C GLU A 367 -26.24 8.05 -1.97
N VAL A 368 -27.32 7.43 -2.43
CA VAL A 368 -28.08 6.43 -1.66
C VAL A 368 -27.20 5.23 -1.32
N ALA A 369 -26.35 4.79 -2.26
CA ALA A 369 -25.45 3.67 -2.05
C ALA A 369 -24.50 3.88 -0.85
N THR A 370 -24.00 5.09 -0.65
CA THR A 370 -23.16 5.42 0.52
C THR A 370 -23.97 5.32 1.83
N TYR A 371 -25.19 5.80 1.83
CA TYR A 371 -26.07 5.64 2.99
C TYR A 371 -26.37 4.16 3.29
N GLU A 372 -26.65 3.35 2.28
CA GLU A 372 -26.89 1.93 2.43
C GLU A 372 -25.66 1.18 2.94
N ALA A 373 -24.45 1.54 2.45
CA ALA A 373 -23.19 1.01 2.96
C ALA A 373 -23.00 1.30 4.46
N MET A 374 -23.31 2.53 4.90
CA MET A 374 -23.25 2.89 6.31
C MET A 374 -24.28 2.14 7.15
N ALA A 375 -25.49 1.94 6.64
CA ALA A 375 -26.51 1.15 7.31
C ALA A 375 -26.06 -0.31 7.48
N LYS A 376 -25.41 -0.90 6.49
CA LYS A 376 -24.84 -2.25 6.59
C LYS A 376 -23.68 -2.34 7.58
N MET A 377 -22.80 -1.34 7.61
CA MET A 377 -21.75 -1.28 8.64
C MET A 377 -22.34 -1.20 10.06
N HIS A 378 -23.40 -0.43 10.24
CA HIS A 378 -24.12 -0.38 11.50
C HIS A 378 -24.70 -1.75 11.89
N THR A 379 -25.31 -2.45 10.94
CA THR A 379 -25.85 -3.79 11.15
C THR A 379 -24.77 -4.78 11.58
N LEU A 380 -23.57 -4.74 10.95
CA LEU A 380 -22.43 -5.58 11.37
C LEU A 380 -22.01 -5.29 12.82
N ALA A 381 -22.06 -4.02 13.23
CA ALA A 381 -21.74 -3.63 14.59
C ALA A 381 -22.83 -4.10 15.59
N GLU A 382 -24.12 -4.06 15.22
CA GLU A 382 -25.22 -4.58 16.05
C GLU A 382 -25.16 -6.09 16.21
N GLU A 383 -24.71 -6.83 15.20
CA GLU A 383 -24.44 -8.26 15.30
C GLU A 383 -23.19 -8.59 16.14
N GLY A 384 -22.39 -7.60 16.53
CA GLY A 384 -21.14 -7.81 17.26
C GLY A 384 -19.97 -8.28 16.39
N LEU A 385 -20.08 -8.18 15.06
CA LEU A 385 -19.03 -8.54 14.12
C LEU A 385 -17.96 -7.46 13.96
N ILE A 386 -18.30 -6.23 14.34
CA ILE A 386 -17.39 -5.09 14.42
C ILE A 386 -17.28 -4.67 15.88
N SER A 387 -16.06 -4.46 16.36
CA SER A 387 -15.79 -4.01 17.73
C SER A 387 -16.46 -2.68 18.04
N SER A 388 -17.11 -2.59 19.20
CA SER A 388 -17.69 -1.34 19.70
C SER A 388 -16.66 -0.23 19.93
N ALA A 389 -15.37 -0.55 19.98
CA ALA A 389 -14.28 0.41 20.12
C ALA A 389 -14.16 1.40 18.94
N PHE A 390 -14.76 1.11 17.79
CA PHE A 390 -14.88 2.09 16.70
C PHE A 390 -15.73 3.31 17.08
N ILE A 391 -16.74 3.10 17.90
CA ILE A 391 -17.71 4.14 18.32
C ILE A 391 -17.29 4.74 19.65
N ASN A 392 -16.93 3.89 20.61
CA ASN A 392 -16.56 4.26 21.96
C ASN A 392 -15.03 4.37 22.02
N SER A 393 -14.53 5.58 22.03
CA SER A 393 -13.10 5.89 21.99
C SER A 393 -12.36 5.62 23.31
N GLU A 394 -12.99 5.00 24.28
CA GLU A 394 -12.39 4.75 25.59
C GLU A 394 -11.61 3.43 25.56
N ASP A 395 -10.31 3.56 25.61
CA ASP A 395 -9.33 2.64 26.20
C ASP A 395 -8.98 1.29 25.55
N VAL A 396 -9.43 0.97 24.33
CA VAL A 396 -8.95 -0.27 23.71
C VAL A 396 -7.86 0.06 22.68
N LYS A 397 -6.62 -0.26 23.03
CA LYS A 397 -5.48 -0.14 22.14
C LYS A 397 -5.44 -1.34 21.22
N THR A 398 -5.08 -1.13 19.96
CA THR A 398 -4.78 -2.21 18.99
C THR A 398 -3.85 -3.26 19.60
N GLN A 399 -2.82 -2.79 20.33
CA GLN A 399 -1.88 -3.65 21.03
C GLN A 399 -2.55 -4.66 21.96
N ASN A 400 -3.62 -4.27 22.68
CA ASN A 400 -4.33 -5.19 23.58
C ASN A 400 -5.00 -6.34 22.82
N TYR A 401 -5.55 -6.07 21.64
CA TYR A 401 -6.13 -7.13 20.81
C TYR A 401 -5.07 -8.11 20.31
N LEU A 402 -3.88 -7.62 20.00
CA LEU A 402 -2.76 -8.43 19.52
C LEU A 402 -2.12 -9.22 20.67
N GLU A 403 -1.77 -8.57 21.78
CA GLU A 403 -1.12 -9.21 22.93
C GLU A 403 -2.00 -10.24 23.64
N GLN A 404 -3.31 -10.08 23.58
CA GLN A 404 -4.27 -11.00 24.18
C GLN A 404 -4.85 -12.01 23.17
N ASP A 405 -4.36 -11.99 21.94
CA ASP A 405 -4.80 -12.89 20.86
C ASP A 405 -6.32 -12.83 20.61
N LEU A 406 -6.90 -11.63 20.60
CA LEU A 406 -8.35 -11.40 20.50
C LEU A 406 -8.82 -10.91 19.14
N GLY A 407 -7.98 -10.24 18.36
CA GLY A 407 -8.37 -9.58 17.12
C GLY A 407 -8.28 -10.48 15.90
N PHE A 408 -9.33 -10.49 15.06
CA PHE A 408 -9.32 -11.26 13.82
C PHE A 408 -8.89 -10.44 12.61
N MET A 409 -9.55 -9.34 12.33
CA MET A 409 -9.31 -8.53 11.13
C MET A 409 -9.25 -7.05 11.47
N HIS A 410 -8.35 -6.36 10.79
CA HIS A 410 -8.25 -4.91 10.81
C HIS A 410 -7.98 -4.40 9.39
N TYR A 411 -8.25 -3.12 9.14
CA TYR A 411 -7.93 -2.46 7.87
C TYR A 411 -6.82 -1.43 8.10
N ASP A 412 -5.65 -1.68 7.55
CA ASP A 412 -4.46 -0.86 7.77
C ASP A 412 -3.49 -0.91 6.57
N TYR A 413 -2.38 -0.20 6.70
CA TYR A 413 -1.29 -0.30 5.74
C TYR A 413 -0.79 -1.73 5.63
N ASN A 414 -0.55 -2.18 4.41
CA ASN A 414 -0.02 -3.51 4.11
C ASN A 414 1.19 -3.87 5.00
N GLN A 415 2.16 -2.97 5.11
CA GLN A 415 3.36 -3.21 5.92
C GLN A 415 3.11 -3.31 7.43
N THR A 416 1.94 -2.90 7.94
CA THR A 416 1.61 -3.02 9.37
C THR A 416 1.47 -4.47 9.82
N GLN A 417 1.24 -5.42 8.91
CA GLN A 417 1.23 -6.85 9.20
C GLN A 417 2.49 -7.31 9.97
N THR A 418 3.64 -6.73 9.67
CA THR A 418 4.89 -7.02 10.38
C THR A 418 4.83 -6.67 11.86
N LEU A 419 4.36 -5.45 12.15
CA LEU A 419 4.20 -4.99 13.53
C LEU A 419 3.18 -5.88 14.27
N TYR A 420 2.12 -6.30 13.60
CA TYR A 420 1.12 -7.18 14.18
C TYR A 420 1.70 -8.54 14.50
N ASN A 421 2.43 -9.15 13.57
CA ASN A 421 3.08 -10.43 13.78
C ASN A 421 4.16 -10.39 14.86
N ALA A 422 4.86 -9.26 15.01
CA ALA A 422 5.81 -9.06 16.11
C ALA A 422 5.15 -8.89 17.49
N THR A 423 3.88 -8.50 17.55
CA THR A 423 3.16 -8.17 18.77
C THR A 423 2.24 -9.30 19.24
N VAL A 424 1.75 -10.11 18.32
CA VAL A 424 0.79 -11.18 18.59
C VAL A 424 1.38 -12.23 19.52
N LEU A 425 0.57 -12.73 20.43
CA LEU A 425 0.96 -13.79 21.36
C LEU A 425 1.44 -15.04 20.59
N ASP A 426 2.55 -15.61 21.02
CA ASP A 426 3.17 -16.81 20.43
C ASP A 426 3.47 -16.67 18.92
N ASN A 427 4.20 -15.63 18.57
CA ASN A 427 4.63 -15.37 17.19
C ASN A 427 5.66 -16.39 16.66
N ALA A 428 6.23 -17.25 17.52
CA ALA A 428 7.18 -18.30 17.12
C ALA A 428 6.57 -19.36 16.17
N ALA A 429 5.25 -19.41 16.06
CA ALA A 429 4.52 -20.32 15.17
C ALA A 429 4.43 -19.84 13.70
N GLY A 430 5.04 -18.70 13.37
CA GLY A 430 5.02 -18.14 12.02
C GLY A 430 4.13 -16.89 11.87
N GLU A 431 3.97 -16.43 10.65
CA GLU A 431 3.13 -15.27 10.34
C GLU A 431 1.65 -15.61 10.57
N LYS A 432 1.00 -14.85 11.43
CA LYS A 432 -0.42 -15.01 11.75
C LYS A 432 -1.30 -14.00 11.02
N TYR A 433 -0.87 -12.72 10.97
CA TYR A 433 -1.55 -11.69 10.20
C TYR A 433 -0.93 -11.56 8.82
N MET A 434 -1.77 -11.54 7.81
CA MET A 434 -1.38 -11.23 6.43
C MET A 434 -2.31 -10.18 5.85
N ALA A 435 -1.77 -9.36 4.96
CA ALA A 435 -2.55 -8.52 4.09
C ALA A 435 -3.27 -9.41 3.07
N VAL A 436 -4.57 -9.27 2.97
CA VAL A 436 -5.40 -10.04 2.04
C VAL A 436 -6.09 -9.11 1.05
N MET A 437 -6.40 -9.63 -0.13
CA MET A 437 -7.11 -8.87 -1.14
C MET A 437 -8.49 -8.42 -0.61
N VAL A 438 -8.93 -7.23 -0.97
CA VAL A 438 -10.27 -6.75 -0.65
C VAL A 438 -11.34 -7.65 -1.28
N PRO A 439 -12.52 -7.77 -0.66
CA PRO A 439 -13.60 -8.61 -1.21
C PRO A 439 -14.12 -8.06 -2.53
N VAL A 440 -14.75 -8.93 -3.30
CA VAL A 440 -15.60 -8.51 -4.40
C VAL A 440 -16.85 -7.87 -3.81
N ALA A 441 -17.19 -6.70 -4.32
CA ALA A 441 -18.39 -5.97 -3.94
C ALA A 441 -19.17 -5.53 -5.17
N ARG A 442 -20.41 -5.16 -4.96
CA ARG A 442 -21.19 -4.48 -5.98
C ARG A 442 -20.63 -3.06 -6.12
N TRP A 443 -20.03 -2.77 -7.27
CA TRP A 443 -19.52 -1.45 -7.57
C TRP A 443 -20.66 -0.48 -7.88
N TYR A 444 -20.62 0.68 -7.26
CA TYR A 444 -21.52 1.78 -7.53
C TYR A 444 -20.72 3.01 -8.02
N ASP A 445 -20.99 3.45 -9.24
CA ASP A 445 -20.30 4.57 -9.86
C ASP A 445 -21.23 5.81 -10.10
N GLY A 446 -22.43 5.79 -9.56
CA GLY A 446 -23.44 6.82 -9.75
C GLY A 446 -24.31 6.62 -11.02
N THR A 447 -23.92 5.74 -11.92
CA THR A 447 -24.60 5.54 -13.22
C THR A 447 -25.13 4.12 -13.44
N ASN A 448 -24.60 3.10 -12.76
CA ASN A 448 -24.95 1.69 -12.96
C ASN A 448 -26.00 1.21 -11.95
N GLU A 449 -27.28 1.33 -12.28
CA GLU A 449 -28.36 0.85 -11.41
C GLU A 449 -28.32 -0.66 -11.16
N ASP A 450 -27.85 -1.45 -12.13
CA ASP A 450 -27.74 -2.91 -12.03
C ASP A 450 -26.51 -3.38 -11.25
N GLY A 451 -25.52 -2.52 -11.09
CA GLY A 451 -24.25 -2.79 -10.41
C GLY A 451 -23.30 -3.66 -11.24
N VAL A 452 -22.03 -3.40 -11.08
CA VAL A 452 -20.93 -4.24 -11.55
C VAL A 452 -20.28 -4.88 -10.33
N TYR A 453 -19.95 -6.16 -10.40
CA TYR A 453 -19.30 -6.86 -9.31
C TYR A 453 -17.81 -6.93 -9.58
N MET A 454 -17.04 -6.22 -8.76
CA MET A 454 -15.60 -6.14 -8.89
C MET A 454 -14.95 -5.86 -7.55
N ARG A 455 -13.65 -5.98 -7.48
CA ARG A 455 -12.88 -5.49 -6.33
C ARG A 455 -12.73 -3.99 -6.43
N PHE A 456 -13.20 -3.29 -5.42
CA PHE A 456 -12.94 -1.88 -5.28
C PHE A 456 -11.66 -1.70 -4.46
N THR A 457 -10.56 -1.52 -5.15
CA THR A 457 -9.30 -1.13 -4.53
C THR A 457 -9.14 0.36 -4.70
N GLU A 458 -8.92 1.09 -3.62
CA GLU A 458 -8.42 2.44 -3.77
C GLU A 458 -7.08 2.35 -4.51
N SER A 459 -7.07 2.73 -5.79
CA SER A 459 -5.83 3.08 -6.40
C SER A 459 -5.36 4.35 -5.70
N TRP A 460 -4.34 4.20 -4.91
CA TRP A 460 -3.79 5.30 -4.17
C TRP A 460 -3.34 6.42 -5.11
N ARG A 461 -3.31 7.64 -4.61
CA ARG A 461 -2.75 8.78 -5.35
C ARG A 461 -1.38 8.41 -5.92
N SER A 462 -1.18 8.67 -7.17
CA SER A 462 0.09 8.40 -7.86
C SER A 462 1.28 9.16 -7.24
N VAL A 463 1.01 10.23 -6.51
CA VAL A 463 2.00 11.09 -5.85
C VAL A 463 1.56 11.44 -4.44
N LYS A 464 2.52 11.41 -3.50
CA LYS A 464 2.31 11.95 -2.16
C LYS A 464 2.14 13.46 -2.17
N THR A 465 1.58 13.98 -1.09
CA THR A 465 1.50 15.42 -0.84
C THR A 465 2.83 16.05 -0.41
N ASP A 466 3.91 15.31 -0.50
CA ASP A 466 5.24 15.67 -0.07
C ASP A 466 6.25 15.46 -1.19
N GLY A 467 7.36 16.16 -1.14
CA GLY A 467 8.42 16.01 -2.15
C GLY A 467 9.68 16.81 -1.80
N TRP A 468 10.62 16.83 -2.75
CA TRP A 468 11.86 17.59 -2.64
C TRP A 468 11.80 18.84 -3.51
N GLY A 469 12.07 19.99 -2.90
CA GLY A 469 12.29 21.25 -3.59
C GLY A 469 13.75 21.67 -3.57
N ILE A 470 14.18 22.45 -4.55
CA ILE A 470 15.52 23.06 -4.62
C ILE A 470 15.41 24.51 -4.17
N SER A 471 16.12 24.85 -3.10
CA SER A 471 16.16 26.23 -2.60
C SER A 471 16.86 27.15 -3.57
N LYS A 472 16.17 28.17 -4.07
CA LYS A 472 16.77 29.17 -4.97
C LYS A 472 17.89 29.99 -4.29
N ALA A 473 17.72 30.31 -3.01
CA ALA A 473 18.74 31.01 -2.23
C ALA A 473 19.93 30.09 -1.92
N GLY A 474 19.70 28.78 -1.67
CA GLY A 474 20.75 27.82 -1.38
C GLY A 474 21.71 27.61 -2.55
N VAL A 475 21.20 27.57 -3.77
CA VAL A 475 21.99 27.37 -4.99
C VAL A 475 22.37 28.69 -5.67
N ALA A 476 22.02 29.84 -5.09
CA ALA A 476 22.24 31.15 -5.71
C ALA A 476 23.70 31.40 -6.05
N GLY A 477 23.98 31.72 -7.31
CA GLY A 477 25.34 32.02 -7.79
C GLY A 477 26.28 30.81 -7.83
N ASN A 478 25.73 29.60 -7.76
CA ASN A 478 26.47 28.35 -7.83
C ASN A 478 25.78 27.35 -8.74
N ASP A 479 26.08 27.40 -10.04
CA ASP A 479 25.48 26.54 -11.05
C ASP A 479 25.83 25.06 -10.82
N ASP A 480 27.01 24.75 -10.26
CA ASP A 480 27.39 23.37 -9.92
C ASP A 480 26.40 22.74 -8.92
N LYS A 481 25.98 23.48 -7.90
CA LYS A 481 25.00 23.01 -6.93
C LYS A 481 23.62 22.83 -7.55
N LEU A 482 23.19 23.77 -8.37
CA LEU A 482 21.92 23.66 -9.09
C LEU A 482 21.90 22.41 -9.98
N HIS A 483 22.95 22.25 -10.80
CA HIS A 483 23.04 21.11 -11.71
C HIS A 483 23.17 19.77 -10.97
N ALA A 484 23.93 19.71 -9.87
CA ALA A 484 24.01 18.50 -9.05
C ALA A 484 22.66 18.13 -8.42
N ALA A 485 21.87 19.12 -7.95
CA ALA A 485 20.54 18.89 -7.41
C ALA A 485 19.54 18.41 -8.48
N LEU A 486 19.59 19.00 -9.68
CA LEU A 486 18.78 18.56 -10.82
C LEU A 486 19.18 17.16 -11.30
N ALA A 487 20.50 16.87 -11.37
CA ALA A 487 21.01 15.55 -11.73
C ALA A 487 20.59 14.46 -10.72
N LEU A 488 20.57 14.77 -9.42
CA LEU A 488 20.05 13.86 -8.40
C LEU A 488 18.57 13.54 -8.64
N ILE A 489 17.75 14.54 -8.91
CA ILE A 489 16.33 14.34 -9.22
C ILE A 489 16.18 13.51 -10.49
N ASP A 490 16.86 13.86 -11.57
CA ASP A 490 16.77 13.13 -12.84
C ASP A 490 17.23 11.68 -12.70
N TYR A 491 18.32 11.44 -11.98
CA TYR A 491 18.84 10.10 -11.73
C TYR A 491 17.82 9.22 -10.98
N ALA A 492 17.08 9.77 -10.02
CA ALA A 492 16.05 9.04 -9.27
C ALA A 492 14.96 8.44 -10.18
N TYR A 493 14.75 9.01 -11.38
CA TYR A 493 13.81 8.53 -12.39
C TYR A 493 14.45 7.67 -13.49
N SER A 494 15.76 7.44 -13.46
CA SER A 494 16.40 6.44 -14.32
C SER A 494 16.10 5.03 -13.82
N GLU A 495 16.23 4.03 -14.71
CA GLU A 495 16.07 2.63 -14.31
C GLU A 495 17.03 2.23 -13.17
N GLU A 496 18.31 2.58 -13.30
CA GLU A 496 19.33 2.34 -12.27
C GLU A 496 19.01 3.06 -10.96
N GLY A 497 18.67 4.36 -11.05
CA GLY A 497 18.31 5.16 -9.88
C GLY A 497 17.06 4.63 -9.17
N THR A 498 16.06 4.23 -9.92
CA THR A 498 14.83 3.63 -9.37
C THR A 498 15.12 2.35 -8.60
N ILE A 499 15.95 1.45 -9.15
CA ILE A 499 16.36 0.21 -8.47
C ILE A 499 17.15 0.55 -7.20
N LEU A 500 18.17 1.41 -7.32
CA LEU A 500 19.00 1.81 -6.17
C LEU A 500 18.18 2.48 -5.06
N MET A 501 17.28 3.39 -5.41
CA MET A 501 16.43 4.08 -4.44
C MET A 501 15.34 3.17 -3.84
N SER A 502 14.93 2.12 -4.55
CA SER A 502 13.90 1.17 -4.09
C SER A 502 14.47 0.02 -3.28
N TYR A 503 15.61 -0.53 -3.69
CA TYR A 503 16.18 -1.77 -3.14
C TYR A 503 17.51 -1.56 -2.42
N GLY A 504 18.17 -0.43 -2.59
CA GLY A 504 19.54 -0.21 -2.15
C GLY A 504 20.59 -0.73 -3.15
N PRO A 505 21.88 -0.71 -2.78
CA PRO A 505 22.95 -1.25 -3.60
C PRO A 505 22.81 -2.73 -3.93
N ASP A 506 23.49 -3.22 -4.99
CA ASP A 506 23.42 -4.60 -5.50
C ASP A 506 23.59 -5.68 -4.42
N ALA A 507 24.39 -5.41 -3.39
CA ALA A 507 24.59 -6.35 -2.28
C ALA A 507 23.31 -6.67 -1.48
N PHE A 508 22.27 -5.84 -1.61
CA PHE A 508 20.98 -6.02 -0.97
C PHE A 508 19.96 -6.75 -1.85
N ILE A 509 20.30 -7.00 -3.11
CA ILE A 509 19.45 -7.62 -4.11
C ILE A 509 19.99 -9.03 -4.37
N LYS A 510 19.10 -10.00 -4.57
CA LYS A 510 19.47 -11.36 -4.91
C LYS A 510 19.94 -11.44 -6.36
N THR A 511 21.11 -12.01 -6.58
CA THR A 511 21.71 -12.12 -7.91
C THR A 511 21.92 -13.56 -8.32
N ASN A 512 21.81 -13.81 -9.63
CA ASN A 512 22.19 -15.07 -10.25
C ASN A 512 23.72 -15.19 -10.37
N GLU A 513 24.21 -16.37 -10.75
CA GLU A 513 25.66 -16.61 -10.96
C GLU A 513 26.27 -15.72 -12.05
N ASP A 514 25.50 -15.27 -13.01
CA ASP A 514 25.92 -14.37 -14.10
C ASP A 514 25.89 -12.88 -13.73
N GLY A 515 25.46 -12.55 -12.49
CA GLY A 515 25.35 -11.19 -11.98
C GLY A 515 24.04 -10.47 -12.31
N SER A 516 23.10 -11.10 -13.03
CA SER A 516 21.76 -10.57 -13.22
C SER A 516 20.93 -10.68 -11.93
N TYR A 517 19.95 -9.80 -11.75
CA TYR A 517 19.05 -9.90 -10.61
C TYR A 517 18.14 -11.12 -10.72
N VAL A 518 17.89 -11.77 -9.59
CA VAL A 518 16.74 -12.67 -9.46
C VAL A 518 15.50 -11.81 -9.41
N THR A 519 14.51 -12.11 -10.24
CA THR A 519 13.25 -11.36 -10.31
C THR A 519 12.07 -12.24 -9.99
N PHE A 520 11.00 -11.63 -9.52
CA PHE A 520 9.68 -12.23 -9.39
C PHE A 520 8.65 -11.39 -10.14
N LEU A 521 7.57 -12.01 -10.56
CA LEU A 521 6.51 -11.32 -11.27
C LEU A 521 5.53 -10.72 -10.26
N PHE A 522 5.36 -9.39 -10.32
CA PHE A 522 4.37 -8.66 -9.53
C PHE A 522 3.53 -7.77 -10.45
N ASN A 523 2.23 -7.99 -10.47
CA ASN A 523 1.30 -7.27 -11.36
C ASN A 523 1.77 -7.22 -12.84
N GLY A 524 2.31 -8.35 -13.34
CA GLY A 524 2.81 -8.46 -14.72
C GLY A 524 4.14 -7.75 -14.98
N LYS A 525 4.81 -7.23 -13.95
CA LYS A 525 6.14 -6.60 -14.03
C LYS A 525 7.18 -7.46 -13.32
N GLU A 526 8.35 -7.61 -13.92
CA GLU A 526 9.50 -8.24 -13.26
C GLU A 526 10.11 -7.27 -12.25
N MET A 527 10.15 -7.70 -11.00
CA MET A 527 10.68 -6.93 -9.87
C MET A 527 11.87 -7.65 -9.25
N PRO A 528 12.97 -6.94 -8.89
CA PRO A 528 14.09 -7.54 -8.19
C PRO A 528 13.70 -8.17 -6.86
N GLU A 529 14.28 -9.34 -6.54
CA GLU A 529 14.10 -9.99 -5.24
C GLU A 529 15.17 -9.51 -4.25
N ILE A 530 14.73 -9.19 -3.03
CA ILE A 530 15.65 -8.81 -1.93
C ILE A 530 16.45 -10.04 -1.50
N ALA A 531 17.76 -9.88 -1.26
CA ALA A 531 18.60 -10.95 -0.73
C ALA A 531 18.10 -11.43 0.64
N ASP A 532 18.23 -12.73 0.91
CA ASP A 532 17.73 -13.34 2.15
C ASP A 532 18.33 -12.69 3.41
N ALA A 533 19.63 -12.42 3.41
CA ALA A 533 20.30 -11.71 4.50
C ALA A 533 19.71 -10.29 4.72
N THR A 534 19.40 -9.57 3.65
CA THR A 534 18.76 -8.25 3.71
C THR A 534 17.36 -8.35 4.30
N ARG A 535 16.61 -9.39 3.96
CA ARG A 535 15.26 -9.60 4.47
C ARG A 535 15.27 -9.87 5.97
N GLU A 536 16.15 -10.76 6.44
CA GLU A 536 16.31 -11.06 7.87
C GLU A 536 16.70 -9.81 8.66
N GLU A 537 17.72 -9.09 8.20
CA GLU A 537 18.19 -7.87 8.87
C GLU A 537 17.14 -6.76 8.89
N LEU A 538 16.36 -6.64 7.83
CA LEU A 538 15.29 -5.65 7.73
C LEU A 538 14.25 -5.85 8.85
N TRP A 539 13.89 -7.12 9.12
CA TRP A 539 12.96 -7.47 10.18
C TRP A 539 13.55 -7.24 11.57
N GLU A 540 14.75 -7.72 11.80
CA GLU A 540 15.40 -7.67 13.11
C GLU A 540 15.78 -6.24 13.53
N LYS A 541 16.27 -5.45 12.59
CA LYS A 541 16.93 -4.17 12.89
C LYS A 541 16.12 -2.93 12.53
N ALA A 542 15.21 -3.04 11.58
CA ALA A 542 14.48 -1.89 11.05
C ALA A 542 12.95 -2.02 11.10
N SER A 543 12.42 -3.01 11.83
CA SER A 543 10.97 -3.25 11.96
C SER A 543 10.26 -3.38 10.60
N GLY A 544 10.91 -4.03 9.63
CA GLY A 544 10.41 -4.20 8.27
C GLY A 544 10.40 -2.95 7.40
N ASN A 545 10.95 -1.85 7.87
CA ASN A 545 10.93 -0.59 7.12
C ASN A 545 12.28 -0.30 6.44
N TYR A 546 12.30 -0.47 5.11
CA TYR A 546 13.49 -0.25 4.29
C TYR A 546 14.04 1.18 4.40
N THR A 547 13.17 2.18 4.56
CA THR A 547 13.56 3.58 4.73
C THR A 547 14.40 3.79 5.98
N ASN A 548 14.12 3.03 7.05
CA ASN A 548 14.94 3.06 8.27
C ASN A 548 16.29 2.38 8.09
N TYR A 549 16.38 1.39 7.21
CA TYR A 549 17.51 0.48 7.07
C TYR A 549 18.56 0.97 6.04
N ALA A 550 18.22 1.06 4.77
CA ALA A 550 19.20 1.25 3.71
C ALA A 550 18.88 2.39 2.72
N ARG A 551 17.62 2.77 2.59
CA ARG A 551 17.16 3.77 1.62
C ARG A 551 16.36 4.90 2.27
N GLN A 552 15.94 5.83 1.45
CA GLN A 552 14.95 6.83 1.79
C GLN A 552 13.67 6.60 0.98
#